data_3117cc24b7509a004ca91a468eb4b344
#
_entry.id   3117cc24b7509a004ca91a468eb4b344
#
_cell.length_a   1.000
_cell.length_b   1.000
_cell.length_c   1.000
_cell.angle_alpha   90.00
_cell.angle_beta   90.00
_cell.angle_gamma   90.00
#
_symmetry.space_group_name_H-M   'P 1'
#
loop_
_entity.id
_entity.type
_entity.pdbx_description
1 polymer ?
#
loop_
_entity_poly.entity_id
_entity_poly.type
_entity_poly.pdbx_seq_one_letter_code
_entity_poly.pdbx_strand_id
1 'polypeptide(L)'
;MAITNAQLTNTQLDVITVPAGKRYAITNIMVCNNNSVDAANFDLHFLPSGVALNNAITRIVNNLVLPAGETFTFDSERIVLEEGEIVSFVAAPDIGANLTNLSATISYLEV
;
A
#
# COMPACT_ATOMS: atom_id res chain seq x y z
N MET A 1 -19.11 -0.50 -0.10
CA MET A 1 -17.69 -0.11 -0.07
C MET A 1 -17.02 -0.81 1.09
N ALA A 2 -15.83 -1.34 0.86
CA ALA A 2 -15.08 -2.04 1.88
C ALA A 2 -13.77 -1.30 2.16
N ILE A 3 -13.20 -1.55 3.34
CA ILE A 3 -11.95 -0.95 3.78
C ILE A 3 -11.06 -2.06 4.32
N THR A 4 -9.78 -2.04 3.94
CA THR A 4 -8.76 -2.86 4.56
C THR A 4 -7.61 -1.98 5.01
N ASN A 5 -6.96 -2.33 6.10
CA ASN A 5 -5.81 -1.59 6.59
C ASN A 5 -4.76 -2.52 7.18
N ALA A 6 -3.53 -2.03 7.27
CA ALA A 6 -2.41 -2.80 7.78
C ALA A 6 -1.30 -1.87 8.23
N GLN A 7 -0.52 -2.32 9.22
CA GLN A 7 0.73 -1.68 9.61
C GLN A 7 1.82 -2.13 8.62
N LEU A 8 2.53 -1.17 8.05
CA LEU A 8 3.56 -1.48 7.06
C LEU A 8 4.81 -2.07 7.70
N THR A 9 5.51 -2.90 6.95
CA THR A 9 6.73 -3.58 7.38
C THR A 9 7.86 -3.29 6.39
N ASN A 10 9.09 -3.69 6.75
CA ASN A 10 10.25 -3.52 5.87
C ASN A 10 10.38 -4.60 4.81
N THR A 11 9.45 -5.54 4.79
CA THR A 11 9.37 -6.56 3.73
C THR A 11 8.07 -6.34 2.93
N GLN A 12 7.98 -6.97 1.78
CA GLN A 12 6.77 -6.89 0.96
C GLN A 12 5.55 -7.29 1.78
N LEU A 13 4.59 -6.39 1.85
CA LEU A 13 3.32 -6.63 2.51
C LEU A 13 2.19 -6.44 1.49
N ASP A 14 1.49 -7.52 1.20
CA ASP A 14 0.36 -7.51 0.28
C ASP A 14 -0.89 -7.09 1.06
N VAL A 15 -1.26 -5.82 0.97
CA VAL A 15 -2.39 -5.29 1.73
C VAL A 15 -3.72 -5.73 1.13
N ILE A 16 -3.80 -5.78 -0.20
CA ILE A 16 -4.95 -6.33 -0.91
C ILE A 16 -4.47 -7.33 -1.94
N THR A 17 -5.08 -8.52 -1.95
CA THR A 17 -4.98 -9.49 -3.03
C THR A 17 -6.40 -9.82 -3.48
N VAL A 18 -6.69 -9.60 -4.76
CA VAL A 18 -8.04 -9.82 -5.28
C VAL A 18 -8.31 -11.32 -5.39
N PRO A 19 -9.36 -11.83 -4.72
CA PRO A 19 -9.68 -13.25 -4.76
C PRO A 19 -10.11 -13.72 -6.15
N ALA A 20 -10.04 -15.02 -6.37
CA ALA A 20 -10.52 -15.63 -7.60
C ALA A 20 -12.00 -15.31 -7.84
N GLY A 21 -12.33 -14.99 -9.08
CA GLY A 21 -13.70 -14.67 -9.48
C GLY A 21 -14.16 -13.27 -9.07
N LYS A 22 -13.27 -12.43 -8.53
CA LYS A 22 -13.64 -11.09 -8.07
C LYS A 22 -12.86 -10.02 -8.80
N ARG A 23 -13.38 -8.80 -8.70
CA ARG A 23 -12.79 -7.61 -9.28
C ARG A 23 -13.03 -6.45 -8.33
N TYR A 24 -12.00 -5.70 -7.99
CA TYR A 24 -12.07 -4.59 -7.05
C TYR A 24 -11.74 -3.27 -7.75
N ALA A 25 -12.60 -2.28 -7.57
CA ALA A 25 -12.28 -0.90 -7.94
C ALA A 25 -11.72 -0.21 -6.70
N ILE A 26 -10.46 0.22 -6.79
CA ILE A 26 -9.81 0.95 -5.70
C ILE A 26 -10.30 2.38 -5.73
N THR A 27 -10.86 2.86 -4.62
CA THR A 27 -11.39 4.22 -4.54
C THR A 27 -10.42 5.18 -3.85
N ASN A 28 -9.63 4.69 -2.91
CA ASN A 28 -8.65 5.54 -2.24
C ASN A 28 -7.58 4.68 -1.57
N ILE A 29 -6.35 5.20 -1.53
CA ILE A 29 -5.25 4.62 -0.78
C ILE A 29 -4.68 5.72 0.12
N MET A 30 -4.61 5.47 1.42
CA MET A 30 -4.07 6.43 2.38
C MET A 30 -2.96 5.77 3.19
N VAL A 31 -1.89 6.53 3.45
CA VAL A 31 -0.81 6.09 4.34
C VAL A 31 -0.61 7.16 5.39
N CYS A 32 -0.71 6.78 6.64
CA CYS A 32 -0.56 7.70 7.78
C CYS A 32 0.72 7.38 8.53
N ASN A 33 1.51 8.42 8.83
CA ASN A 33 2.65 8.28 9.71
C ASN A 33 2.22 8.60 11.14
N ASN A 34 2.16 7.58 11.97
CA ASN A 34 1.72 7.69 13.37
C ASN A 34 2.84 8.09 14.32
N ASN A 35 4.06 8.30 13.84
CA ASN A 35 5.13 8.81 14.66
C ASN A 35 4.93 10.31 14.90
N SER A 36 5.19 10.78 16.10
CA SER A 36 5.01 12.20 16.43
C SER A 36 6.29 13.02 16.23
N VAL A 37 7.40 12.37 15.92
CA VAL A 37 8.73 13.03 15.87
C VAL A 37 9.43 12.78 14.53
N ASP A 38 9.45 11.52 14.05
CA ASP A 38 10.29 11.12 12.92
C ASP A 38 9.49 10.93 11.65
N ALA A 39 10.09 11.34 10.53
CA ALA A 39 9.57 11.00 9.20
C ALA A 39 9.81 9.52 8.91
N ALA A 40 9.02 8.97 8.00
CA ALA A 40 9.19 7.60 7.52
C ALA A 40 9.00 7.57 6.00
N ASN A 41 9.48 6.53 5.35
CA ASN A 41 9.37 6.42 3.90
C ASN A 41 8.87 5.05 3.49
N PHE A 42 8.23 5.01 2.32
CA PHE A 42 7.66 3.76 1.82
C PHE A 42 7.63 3.75 0.29
N ASP A 43 7.51 2.52 -0.25
CA ASP A 43 7.24 2.26 -1.65
C ASP A 43 5.83 1.67 -1.79
N LEU A 44 5.15 2.02 -2.85
CA LEU A 44 3.85 1.43 -3.22
C LEU A 44 3.99 0.72 -4.55
N HIS A 45 3.49 -0.51 -4.63
CA HIS A 45 3.54 -1.34 -5.81
C HIS A 45 2.16 -1.83 -6.20
N PHE A 46 1.90 -1.87 -7.50
CA PHE A 46 0.77 -2.59 -8.07
C PHE A 46 1.31 -3.80 -8.84
N LEU A 47 0.90 -4.99 -8.43
CA LEU A 47 1.40 -6.23 -9.00
C LEU A 47 0.34 -6.88 -9.88
N PRO A 48 0.61 -7.03 -11.19
CA PRO A 48 -0.24 -7.86 -12.04
C PRO A 48 -0.24 -9.31 -11.58
N SER A 49 -1.29 -10.05 -11.94
CA SER A 49 -1.40 -11.45 -11.55
C SER A 49 -0.19 -12.25 -12.04
N GLY A 50 0.42 -12.98 -11.11
CA GLY A 50 1.59 -13.81 -11.41
C GLY A 50 2.90 -13.07 -11.56
N VAL A 51 2.93 -11.75 -11.33
CA VAL A 51 4.15 -10.94 -11.44
C VAL A 51 4.69 -10.67 -10.04
N ALA A 52 5.96 -11.00 -9.82
CA ALA A 52 6.63 -10.71 -8.56
C ALA A 52 6.97 -9.22 -8.45
N LEU A 53 7.10 -8.75 -7.21
CA LEU A 53 7.51 -7.36 -6.94
C LEU A 53 8.84 -7.06 -7.62
N ASN A 54 8.88 -5.97 -8.38
CA ASN A 54 10.05 -5.55 -9.13
C ASN A 54 10.11 -4.03 -9.16
N ASN A 55 11.14 -3.48 -8.53
CA ASN A 55 11.28 -2.02 -8.42
C ASN A 55 11.36 -1.31 -9.78
N ALA A 56 11.73 -2.02 -10.83
CA ALA A 56 11.84 -1.40 -12.15
C ALA A 56 10.49 -1.30 -12.88
N ILE A 57 9.51 -2.15 -12.54
CA ILE A 57 8.27 -2.21 -13.32
C ILE A 57 7.00 -2.16 -12.49
N THR A 58 7.01 -2.56 -11.21
CA THR A 58 5.78 -2.58 -10.40
C THR A 58 5.66 -1.40 -9.45
N ARG A 59 6.75 -0.68 -9.19
CA ARG A 59 6.75 0.41 -8.22
C ARG A 59 6.14 1.66 -8.82
N ILE A 60 5.10 2.18 -8.17
CA ILE A 60 4.44 3.42 -8.60
C ILE A 60 4.72 4.59 -7.67
N VAL A 61 5.09 4.34 -6.43
CA VAL A 61 5.57 5.36 -5.51
C VAL A 61 6.93 4.92 -5.00
N ASN A 62 7.95 5.73 -5.26
CA ASN A 62 9.33 5.40 -4.95
C ASN A 62 9.81 6.19 -3.75
N ASN A 63 9.98 5.51 -2.62
CA ASN A 63 10.64 6.06 -1.44
C ASN A 63 10.08 7.43 -1.03
N LEU A 64 8.75 7.51 -0.94
CA LEU A 64 8.09 8.74 -0.52
C LEU A 64 8.33 8.97 0.96
N VAL A 65 8.89 10.13 1.30
CA VAL A 65 9.12 10.53 2.68
C VAL A 65 7.85 11.17 3.20
N LEU A 66 7.30 10.61 4.27
CA LEU A 66 6.09 11.11 4.91
C LEU A 66 6.47 11.69 6.26
N PRO A 67 6.34 13.01 6.46
CA PRO A 67 6.67 13.64 7.73
C PRO A 67 5.83 13.09 8.88
N ALA A 68 6.35 13.26 10.09
CA ALA A 68 5.67 12.81 11.31
C ALA A 68 4.25 13.40 11.39
N GLY A 69 3.28 12.56 11.70
CA GLY A 69 1.89 12.97 11.89
C GLY A 69 1.11 13.26 10.62
N GLU A 70 1.71 13.08 9.44
CA GLU A 70 1.04 13.41 8.18
C GLU A 70 0.47 12.19 7.50
N THR A 71 -0.48 12.42 6.60
CA THR A 71 -1.14 11.39 5.80
C THR A 71 -0.93 11.66 4.32
N PHE A 72 -0.46 10.64 3.61
CA PHE A 72 -0.41 10.64 2.16
C PHE A 72 -1.71 10.05 1.62
N THR A 73 -2.29 10.71 0.63
CA THR A 73 -3.49 10.22 -0.04
C THR A 73 -3.19 10.01 -1.51
N PHE A 74 -3.46 8.80 -1.98
CA PHE A 74 -3.39 8.47 -3.40
C PHE A 74 -4.81 8.30 -3.91
N ASP A 75 -5.29 9.32 -4.60
CA ASP A 75 -6.64 9.36 -5.13
C ASP A 75 -6.62 8.70 -6.49
N SER A 76 -6.95 7.42 -6.52
CA SER A 76 -6.91 6.70 -7.79
C SER A 76 -8.31 6.57 -8.35
N GLU A 77 -8.65 7.47 -9.24
CA GLU A 77 -9.85 7.29 -10.03
C GLU A 77 -9.60 6.13 -11.00
N ARG A 78 -10.45 5.11 -10.94
CA ARG A 78 -10.53 4.06 -11.97
C ARG A 78 -9.37 3.06 -11.99
N ILE A 79 -8.76 2.78 -10.87
CA ILE A 79 -7.91 1.59 -10.80
C ILE A 79 -8.80 0.42 -10.49
N VAL A 80 -8.94 -0.50 -11.44
CA VAL A 80 -9.70 -1.72 -11.26
C VAL A 80 -8.73 -2.87 -11.26
N LEU A 81 -8.74 -3.66 -10.19
CA LEU A 81 -7.88 -4.83 -10.04
C LEU A 81 -8.69 -6.08 -10.36
N GLU A 82 -8.12 -6.94 -11.19
CA GLU A 82 -8.66 -8.25 -11.54
C GLU A 82 -8.15 -9.30 -10.56
N GLU A 83 -8.69 -10.51 -10.64
CA GLU A 83 -8.28 -11.59 -9.74
C GLU A 83 -6.76 -11.83 -9.79
N GLY A 84 -6.17 -12.07 -8.63
CA GLY A 84 -4.74 -12.31 -8.49
C GLY A 84 -3.88 -11.05 -8.48
N GLU A 85 -4.43 -9.88 -8.75
CA GLU A 85 -3.68 -8.64 -8.70
C GLU A 85 -3.58 -8.11 -7.27
N ILE A 86 -2.51 -7.38 -6.97
CA ILE A 86 -2.12 -7.09 -5.60
C ILE A 86 -1.72 -5.62 -5.48
N VAL A 87 -2.13 -5.00 -4.35
CA VAL A 87 -1.55 -3.73 -3.89
C VAL A 87 -0.60 -4.06 -2.76
N SER A 88 0.67 -3.73 -2.93
CA SER A 88 1.72 -4.10 -2.00
C SER A 88 2.55 -2.89 -1.59
N PHE A 89 3.09 -2.94 -0.37
CA PHE A 89 3.92 -1.88 0.18
C PHE A 89 5.22 -2.45 0.72
N VAL A 90 6.28 -1.63 0.65
CA VAL A 90 7.55 -1.88 1.35
C VAL A 90 7.94 -0.58 2.02
N ALA A 91 8.24 -0.60 3.30
CA ALA A 91 8.57 0.59 4.06
C ALA A 91 9.93 0.45 4.75
N ALA A 92 10.60 1.55 5.01
CA ALA A 92 11.82 1.53 5.81
C ALA A 92 11.43 1.36 7.30
N PRO A 93 12.08 0.46 8.05
CA PRO A 93 11.74 0.23 9.44
C PRO A 93 12.14 1.44 10.30
N ASP A 94 11.24 1.88 11.17
CA ASP A 94 11.50 2.99 12.09
C ASP A 94 11.23 2.64 13.56
N ILE A 95 10.62 1.49 13.82
CA ILE A 95 10.45 0.96 15.17
C ILE A 95 10.88 -0.50 15.14
N GLY A 96 11.81 -0.87 15.92
CA GLY A 96 12.44 -2.20 16.04
C GLY A 96 11.84 -3.34 15.22
N ALA A 97 12.61 -4.38 14.99
CA ALA A 97 12.22 -5.54 14.18
C ALA A 97 11.87 -5.13 12.74
N ASN A 98 10.70 -5.52 12.25
CA ASN A 98 10.27 -5.27 10.88
C ASN A 98 9.17 -4.23 10.79
N LEU A 99 8.80 -3.60 11.89
CA LEU A 99 7.63 -2.74 11.94
C LEU A 99 7.98 -1.28 11.69
N THR A 100 6.99 -0.53 11.22
CA THR A 100 7.07 0.91 11.05
C THR A 100 5.89 1.57 11.74
N ASN A 101 5.92 2.88 11.86
CA ASN A 101 4.79 3.66 12.33
C ASN A 101 3.83 4.04 11.21
N LEU A 102 4.03 3.50 10.00
CA LEU A 102 3.15 3.75 8.87
C LEU A 102 2.00 2.75 8.86
N SER A 103 0.80 3.25 8.67
CA SER A 103 -0.37 2.40 8.44
C SER A 103 -1.00 2.76 7.11
N ALA A 104 -1.32 1.75 6.31
CA ALA A 104 -1.99 1.93 5.03
C ALA A 104 -3.46 1.56 5.15
N THR A 105 -4.32 2.34 4.52
CA THR A 105 -5.76 2.07 4.46
C THR A 105 -6.19 2.16 3.00
N ILE A 106 -6.86 1.11 2.53
CA ILE A 106 -7.36 1.04 1.16
C ILE A 106 -8.87 0.88 1.21
N SER A 107 -9.58 1.76 0.51
CA SER A 107 -11.02 1.61 0.30
C SER A 107 -11.28 1.13 -1.12
N TYR A 108 -12.25 0.24 -1.28
CA TYR A 108 -12.52 -0.38 -2.56
C TYR A 108 -13.97 -0.84 -2.67
N LEU A 109 -14.40 -1.06 -3.90
CA LEU A 109 -15.71 -1.62 -4.24
C LEU A 109 -15.51 -2.91 -5.01
N GLU A 110 -16.31 -3.92 -4.70
CA GLU A 110 -16.38 -5.10 -5.56
C GLU A 110 -17.27 -4.76 -6.75
N VAL A 111 -16.80 -4.99 -7.94
CA VAL A 111 -17.51 -4.65 -9.19
C VAL A 111 -17.69 -5.84 -10.11
#